data_16174e7332c86d62a94126bb2146bce9
#
_entry.id   16174e7332c86d62a94126bb2146bce9
#
_cell.length_a   1.000
_cell.length_b   1.000
_cell.length_c   1.000
_cell.angle_alpha   90.00
_cell.angle_beta   90.00
_cell.angle_gamma   90.00
#
_symmetry.space_group_name_H-M   'P 1'
#
loop_
_entity.id
_entity.type
_entity.pdbx_description
1 polymer ?
#
loop_
_entity_poly.entity_id
_entity_poly.type
_entity_poly.pdbx_seq_one_letter_code
_entity_poly.pdbx_strand_id
1 'polypeptide(L)'
;MSKAAQLLGEQILALNIGYLTSDKEDNELYTPYYAVDHIVKYLPKGKIIWLPFDEEWSAFYRRLTELGYRVVRSSLAEGQDFFEYEPEHWDLIVSNPPFSIKDKVLERLYSFNKPFAVLLPLNSLQGKTRYKYFKDGIQILSFDARICYHNKEHMDSVVKGSPFATAYFC
;
A
#
# COMPACT_ATOMS: atom_id res chain seq x y z
N MET A 1 36.29 3.52 -16.61
CA MET A 1 35.55 2.87 -15.48
C MET A 1 36.21 1.53 -15.20
N SER A 2 36.43 1.19 -13.94
CA SER A 2 37.08 -0.09 -13.60
C SER A 2 36.10 -1.27 -13.85
N LYS A 3 36.69 -2.44 -14.20
CA LYS A 3 35.91 -3.68 -14.41
C LYS A 3 35.02 -4.06 -13.21
N ALA A 4 35.43 -3.66 -12.01
CA ALA A 4 34.68 -3.83 -10.77
C ALA A 4 33.42 -2.95 -10.69
N ALA A 5 33.50 -1.71 -11.17
CA ALA A 5 32.35 -0.80 -11.21
C ALA A 5 31.30 -1.23 -12.25
N GLN A 6 31.75 -1.84 -13.34
CA GLN A 6 30.86 -2.39 -14.37
C GLN A 6 30.13 -3.64 -13.86
N LEU A 7 30.85 -4.56 -13.20
CA LEU A 7 30.26 -5.77 -12.56
C LEU A 7 29.25 -5.41 -11.45
N LEU A 8 29.56 -4.39 -10.64
CA LEU A 8 28.65 -3.92 -9.61
C LEU A 8 27.37 -3.29 -10.22
N GLY A 9 27.53 -2.54 -11.31
CA GLY A 9 26.40 -1.99 -12.06
C GLY A 9 25.50 -3.06 -12.66
N GLU A 10 26.09 -4.11 -13.25
CA GLU A 10 25.36 -5.26 -13.80
C GLU A 10 24.67 -6.09 -12.71
N GLN A 11 25.28 -6.28 -11.55
CA GLN A 11 24.64 -6.95 -10.40
C GLN A 11 23.48 -6.13 -9.82
N ILE A 12 23.63 -4.82 -9.71
CA ILE A 12 22.53 -3.94 -9.24
C ILE A 12 21.40 -3.92 -10.26
N LEU A 13 21.70 -3.91 -11.55
CA LEU A 13 20.70 -3.97 -12.62
C LEU A 13 19.98 -5.34 -12.62
N ALA A 14 20.71 -6.44 -12.46
CA ALA A 14 20.15 -7.79 -12.38
C ALA A 14 19.25 -7.97 -11.15
N LEU A 15 19.63 -7.42 -10.00
CA LEU A 15 18.79 -7.39 -8.79
C LEU A 15 17.50 -6.61 -9.03
N ASN A 16 17.59 -5.44 -9.67
CA ASN A 16 16.42 -4.63 -9.99
C ASN A 16 15.50 -5.29 -11.04
N ILE A 17 16.07 -5.99 -12.02
CA ILE A 17 15.30 -6.74 -13.03
C ILE A 17 14.64 -7.97 -12.39
N GLY A 18 15.30 -8.68 -11.48
CA GLY A 18 14.72 -9.80 -10.75
C GLY A 18 13.47 -9.41 -9.95
N TYR A 19 13.42 -8.20 -9.41
CA TYR A 19 12.22 -7.65 -8.75
C TYR A 19 11.11 -7.20 -9.72
N LEU A 20 11.44 -6.97 -10.99
CA LEU A 20 10.48 -6.55 -12.01
C LEU A 20 9.89 -7.73 -12.81
N THR A 21 10.53 -8.89 -12.77
CA THR A 21 10.18 -10.07 -13.57
C THR A 21 9.67 -11.26 -12.77
N SER A 22 9.57 -11.15 -11.42
CA SER A 22 8.87 -12.15 -10.63
C SER A 22 7.40 -12.18 -11.04
N ASP A 23 6.89 -13.37 -11.28
CA ASP A 23 5.54 -13.63 -11.80
C ASP A 23 4.49 -12.85 -10.98
N LYS A 24 3.44 -12.39 -11.68
CA LYS A 24 2.40 -11.52 -11.12
C LYS A 24 1.70 -12.06 -9.88
N GLU A 25 1.81 -13.34 -9.59
CA GLU A 25 1.20 -14.01 -8.43
C GLU A 25 2.00 -13.86 -7.13
N ASP A 26 3.33 -13.62 -7.20
CA ASP A 26 4.21 -13.57 -6.02
C ASP A 26 4.41 -12.16 -5.43
N ASN A 27 3.81 -11.12 -5.99
CA ASN A 27 4.02 -9.73 -5.59
C ASN A 27 2.95 -9.16 -4.64
N GLU A 28 2.02 -9.95 -4.15
CA GLU A 28 1.08 -9.51 -3.12
C GLU A 28 1.75 -9.51 -1.75
N LEU A 29 2.01 -8.33 -1.25
CA LEU A 29 2.62 -8.08 0.05
C LEU A 29 1.51 -7.89 1.10
N TYR A 30 1.36 -8.86 1.98
CA TYR A 30 0.35 -8.83 3.05
C TYR A 30 0.81 -7.99 4.23
N THR A 31 -0.01 -7.04 4.60
CA THR A 31 0.28 -6.08 5.67
C THR A 31 0.21 -6.76 7.04
N PRO A 32 1.24 -6.60 7.91
CA PRO A 32 1.18 -7.10 9.28
C PRO A 32 0.30 -6.22 10.16
N TYR A 33 -0.28 -6.78 11.23
CA TYR A 33 -1.17 -6.05 12.17
C TYR A 33 -0.53 -4.81 12.77
N TYR A 34 0.75 -4.83 13.13
CA TYR A 34 1.42 -3.66 13.70
C TYR A 34 1.41 -2.44 12.75
N ALA A 35 1.44 -2.68 11.44
CA ALA A 35 1.36 -1.60 10.47
C ALA A 35 -0.06 -0.99 10.44
N VAL A 36 -1.11 -1.80 10.61
CA VAL A 36 -2.49 -1.31 10.79
C VAL A 36 -2.61 -0.55 12.10
N ASP A 37 -2.11 -1.08 13.22
CA ASP A 37 -2.15 -0.43 14.54
C ASP A 37 -1.49 0.96 14.53
N HIS A 38 -0.49 1.15 13.65
CA HIS A 38 0.20 2.42 13.53
C HIS A 38 -0.70 3.56 13.05
N ILE A 39 -1.63 3.30 12.11
CA ILE A 39 -2.58 4.30 11.60
C ILE A 39 -3.81 4.45 12.49
N VAL A 40 -4.20 3.43 13.27
CA VAL A 40 -5.43 3.40 14.07
C VAL A 40 -5.60 4.61 14.96
N LYS A 41 -4.53 5.10 15.60
CA LYS A 41 -4.55 6.26 16.50
C LYS A 41 -4.96 7.57 15.81
N TYR A 42 -4.91 7.63 14.49
CA TYR A 42 -5.28 8.80 13.69
C TYR A 42 -6.65 8.66 13.03
N LEU A 43 -7.25 7.46 13.09
CA LEU A 43 -8.53 7.22 12.44
C LEU A 43 -9.69 7.79 13.26
N PRO A 44 -10.60 8.57 12.65
CA PRO A 44 -11.74 9.14 13.36
C PRO A 44 -12.75 8.05 13.73
N LYS A 45 -13.24 8.08 14.98
CA LYS A 45 -14.32 7.19 15.43
C LYS A 45 -15.66 7.58 14.79
N GLY A 46 -16.53 6.57 14.60
CA GLY A 46 -17.87 6.79 14.07
C GLY A 46 -17.95 6.98 12.55
N LYS A 47 -16.82 7.01 11.87
CA LYS A 47 -16.73 7.09 10.41
C LYS A 47 -16.71 5.70 9.77
N ILE A 48 -17.17 5.62 8.52
CA ILE A 48 -17.14 4.39 7.72
C ILE A 48 -15.85 4.37 6.90
N ILE A 49 -15.04 3.35 7.13
CA ILE A 49 -13.76 3.16 6.45
C ILE A 49 -13.95 2.22 5.27
N TRP A 50 -13.59 2.66 4.08
CA TRP A 50 -13.55 1.79 2.90
C TRP A 50 -12.15 1.21 2.73
N LEU A 51 -12.10 -0.12 2.53
CA LEU A 51 -10.91 -0.92 2.25
C LEU A 51 -11.02 -1.50 0.83
N PRO A 52 -10.57 -0.78 -0.22
CA PRO A 52 -10.88 -1.13 -1.60
C PRO A 52 -10.07 -2.29 -2.20
N PHE A 53 -9.05 -2.78 -1.49
CA PHE A 53 -8.16 -3.87 -1.96
C PHE A 53 -8.09 -5.01 -0.95
N ASP A 54 -9.08 -5.13 -0.06
CA ASP A 54 -9.01 -6.00 1.10
C ASP A 54 -10.08 -7.08 1.07
N GLU A 55 -9.70 -8.30 1.44
CA GLU A 55 -10.56 -9.44 1.66
C GLU A 55 -10.80 -9.69 3.17
N GLU A 56 -11.68 -10.63 3.53
CA GLU A 56 -12.00 -10.92 4.94
C GLU A 56 -10.80 -11.36 5.79
N TRP A 57 -9.83 -11.96 5.18
CA TRP A 57 -8.60 -12.41 5.86
C TRP A 57 -7.57 -11.29 6.01
N SER A 58 -7.73 -10.15 5.34
CA SER A 58 -6.75 -9.06 5.37
C SER A 58 -6.58 -8.48 6.78
N ALA A 59 -5.36 -8.04 7.08
CA ALA A 59 -5.04 -7.45 8.38
C ALA A 59 -5.83 -6.15 8.63
N PHE A 60 -6.05 -5.33 7.62
CA PHE A 60 -6.86 -4.12 7.74
C PHE A 60 -8.29 -4.44 8.14
N TYR A 61 -8.95 -5.35 7.41
CA TYR A 61 -10.33 -5.70 7.69
C TYR A 61 -10.49 -6.29 9.09
N ARG A 62 -9.69 -7.32 9.42
CA ARG A 62 -9.76 -7.99 10.70
C ARG A 62 -9.46 -7.06 11.86
N ARG A 63 -8.35 -6.31 11.77
CA ARG A 63 -7.91 -5.46 12.88
C ARG A 63 -8.84 -4.29 13.13
N LEU A 64 -9.30 -3.61 12.08
CA LEU A 64 -10.23 -2.49 12.24
C LEU A 64 -11.60 -2.95 12.75
N THR A 65 -12.10 -4.11 12.28
CA THR A 65 -13.34 -4.71 12.78
C THR A 65 -13.24 -5.09 14.26
N GLU A 66 -12.14 -5.75 14.66
CA GLU A 66 -11.85 -6.10 16.05
C GLU A 66 -11.84 -4.87 16.97
N LEU A 67 -11.29 -3.75 16.48
CA LEU A 67 -11.23 -2.47 17.20
C LEU A 67 -12.55 -1.66 17.16
N GLY A 68 -13.62 -2.23 16.59
CA GLY A 68 -14.95 -1.66 16.55
C GLY A 68 -15.16 -0.53 15.55
N TYR A 69 -14.31 -0.44 14.51
CA TYR A 69 -14.55 0.47 13.40
C TYR A 69 -15.65 -0.06 12.47
N ARG A 70 -16.40 0.85 11.86
CA ARG A 70 -17.32 0.52 10.77
C ARG A 70 -16.53 0.41 9.48
N VAL A 71 -16.50 -0.78 8.91
CA VAL A 71 -15.65 -1.09 7.73
C VAL A 71 -16.51 -1.59 6.59
N VAL A 72 -16.27 -1.07 5.39
CA VAL A 72 -16.76 -1.60 4.12
C VAL A 72 -15.54 -2.03 3.32
N ARG A 73 -15.50 -3.23 2.83
CA ARG A 73 -14.42 -3.75 2.01
C ARG A 73 -14.88 -4.03 0.58
N SER A 74 -13.96 -4.03 -0.34
CA SER A 74 -14.16 -4.51 -1.71
C SER A 74 -12.84 -5.07 -2.26
N SER A 75 -12.95 -6.01 -3.18
CA SER A 75 -11.79 -6.59 -3.85
C SER A 75 -12.10 -6.99 -5.29
N LEU A 76 -11.08 -7.03 -6.12
CA LEU A 76 -11.20 -7.51 -7.50
C LEU A 76 -11.63 -8.98 -7.55
N ALA A 77 -11.23 -9.79 -6.56
CA ALA A 77 -11.63 -11.19 -6.43
C ALA A 77 -13.15 -11.36 -6.25
N GLU A 78 -13.82 -10.36 -5.71
CA GLU A 78 -15.29 -10.31 -5.55
C GLU A 78 -15.99 -9.58 -6.71
N GLY A 79 -15.27 -9.27 -7.79
CA GLY A 79 -15.80 -8.53 -8.93
C GLY A 79 -16.00 -7.03 -8.70
N GLN A 80 -15.39 -6.49 -7.65
CA GLN A 80 -15.51 -5.09 -7.25
C GLN A 80 -14.19 -4.36 -7.55
N ASP A 81 -13.97 -4.00 -8.82
CA ASP A 81 -12.79 -3.25 -9.24
C ASP A 81 -12.80 -1.85 -8.64
N PHE A 82 -11.76 -1.51 -7.88
CA PHE A 82 -11.57 -0.17 -7.29
C PHE A 82 -11.74 0.97 -8.30
N PHE A 83 -11.44 0.74 -9.58
CA PHE A 83 -11.53 1.78 -10.61
C PHE A 83 -12.95 2.00 -11.15
N GLU A 84 -13.88 1.08 -10.90
CA GLU A 84 -15.26 1.14 -11.37
C GLU A 84 -16.27 1.12 -10.21
N TYR A 85 -15.96 0.37 -9.16
CA TYR A 85 -16.82 0.22 -7.98
C TYR A 85 -16.61 1.33 -6.96
N GLU A 86 -17.68 1.73 -6.30
CA GLU A 86 -17.67 2.62 -5.11
C GLU A 86 -18.82 2.20 -4.18
N PRO A 87 -18.56 1.99 -2.87
CA PRO A 87 -19.63 1.71 -1.91
C PRO A 87 -20.58 2.91 -1.79
N GLU A 88 -21.85 2.65 -1.54
CA GLU A 88 -22.86 3.68 -1.38
C GLU A 88 -22.54 4.67 -0.24
N HIS A 89 -22.01 4.15 0.88
CA HIS A 89 -21.68 4.95 2.06
C HIS A 89 -20.26 4.65 2.56
N TRP A 90 -19.41 5.66 2.55
CA TRP A 90 -18.08 5.64 3.14
C TRP A 90 -17.56 7.07 3.37
N ASP A 91 -16.65 7.23 4.34
CA ASP A 91 -16.12 8.53 4.74
C ASP A 91 -14.64 8.70 4.37
N LEU A 92 -13.83 7.64 4.49
CA LEU A 92 -12.40 7.67 4.21
C LEU A 92 -11.91 6.31 3.72
N ILE A 93 -10.76 6.31 3.05
CA ILE A 93 -10.08 5.09 2.59
C ILE A 93 -8.85 4.81 3.45
N VAL A 94 -8.66 3.55 3.85
CA VAL A 94 -7.40 3.05 4.40
C VAL A 94 -7.05 1.77 3.66
N SER A 95 -5.83 1.61 3.14
CA SER A 95 -5.47 0.37 2.44
C SER A 95 -3.98 0.26 2.13
N ASN A 96 -3.58 -0.92 1.64
CA ASN A 96 -2.29 -1.20 1.01
C ASN A 96 -2.53 -1.58 -0.46
N PRO A 97 -2.58 -0.61 -1.39
CA PRO A 97 -2.87 -0.91 -2.80
C PRO A 97 -1.68 -1.61 -3.48
N PRO A 98 -1.92 -2.32 -4.60
CA PRO A 98 -0.85 -2.87 -5.43
C PRO A 98 0.07 -1.76 -5.95
N PHE A 99 1.39 -1.86 -5.66
CA PHE A 99 2.34 -0.79 -5.96
C PHE A 99 2.59 -0.57 -7.46
N SER A 100 2.34 -1.58 -8.27
CA SER A 100 2.47 -1.50 -9.74
C SER A 100 1.51 -0.49 -10.38
N ILE A 101 0.34 -0.29 -9.78
CA ILE A 101 -0.72 0.59 -10.27
C ILE A 101 -0.92 1.86 -9.42
N LYS A 102 0.03 2.18 -8.54
CA LYS A 102 -0.06 3.29 -7.58
C LYS A 102 -0.43 4.65 -8.20
N ASP A 103 0.00 4.92 -9.43
CA ASP A 103 -0.30 6.19 -10.11
C ASP A 103 -1.79 6.33 -10.43
N LYS A 104 -2.42 5.26 -10.92
CA LYS A 104 -3.86 5.21 -11.16
C LYS A 104 -4.65 5.24 -9.86
N VAL A 105 -4.14 4.55 -8.82
CA VAL A 105 -4.75 4.57 -7.48
C VAL A 105 -4.75 5.98 -6.91
N LEU A 106 -3.63 6.70 -6.96
CA LEU A 106 -3.56 8.09 -6.52
C LEU A 106 -4.51 8.99 -7.29
N GLU A 107 -4.58 8.86 -8.62
CA GLU A 107 -5.51 9.62 -9.44
C GLU A 107 -6.96 9.44 -8.97
N ARG A 108 -7.39 8.19 -8.73
CA ARG A 108 -8.74 7.91 -8.24
C ARG A 108 -8.97 8.38 -6.81
N LEU A 109 -7.99 8.18 -5.89
CA LEU A 109 -8.10 8.67 -4.51
C LEU A 109 -8.34 10.17 -4.46
N TYR A 110 -7.57 10.94 -5.22
CA TYR A 110 -7.75 12.39 -5.30
C TYR A 110 -9.06 12.81 -5.97
N SER A 111 -9.60 12.01 -6.90
CA SER A 111 -10.89 12.30 -7.55
C SER A 111 -12.07 12.21 -6.59
N PHE A 112 -12.00 11.43 -5.54
CA PHE A 112 -13.05 11.34 -4.52
C PHE A 112 -13.14 12.57 -3.62
N ASN A 113 -12.10 13.38 -3.54
CA ASN A 113 -12.03 14.53 -2.63
C ASN A 113 -12.43 14.20 -1.18
N LYS A 114 -12.06 13.02 -0.72
CA LYS A 114 -12.26 12.50 0.64
C LYS A 114 -10.92 12.08 1.26
N PRO A 115 -10.81 12.04 2.60
CA PRO A 115 -9.59 11.61 3.26
C PRO A 115 -9.20 10.17 2.90
N PHE A 116 -7.91 9.94 2.82
CA PHE A 116 -7.36 8.59 2.65
C PHE A 116 -6.06 8.43 3.43
N ALA A 117 -5.69 7.19 3.72
CA ALA A 117 -4.39 6.80 4.24
C ALA A 117 -3.96 5.49 3.58
N VAL A 118 -3.04 5.56 2.64
CA VAL A 118 -2.61 4.39 1.87
C VAL A 118 -1.11 4.14 2.04
N LEU A 119 -0.75 2.86 2.20
CA LEU A 119 0.66 2.46 2.23
C LEU A 119 1.24 2.52 0.83
N LEU A 120 2.29 3.32 0.66
CA LEU A 120 3.03 3.42 -0.60
C LEU A 120 4.53 3.41 -0.34
N PRO A 121 5.35 2.95 -1.30
CA PRO A 121 6.79 3.12 -1.25
C PRO A 121 7.17 4.59 -1.15
N LEU A 122 8.16 4.93 -0.32
CA LEU A 122 8.60 6.32 -0.12
C LEU A 122 9.11 7.00 -1.40
N ASN A 123 9.62 6.22 -2.35
CA ASN A 123 10.00 6.74 -3.68
C ASN A 123 8.78 7.24 -4.49
N SER A 124 7.56 6.98 -4.04
CA SER A 124 6.34 7.53 -4.64
C SER A 124 6.22 9.04 -4.46
N LEU A 125 6.91 9.64 -3.47
CA LEU A 125 6.96 11.09 -3.28
C LEU A 125 7.53 11.84 -4.50
N GLN A 126 8.40 11.19 -5.26
CA GLN A 126 9.03 11.80 -6.43
C GLN A 126 8.46 11.19 -7.72
N GLY A 127 8.13 12.03 -8.65
CA GLY A 127 7.63 11.62 -9.97
C GLY A 127 6.90 12.76 -10.67
N LYS A 128 7.22 12.98 -11.93
CA LYS A 128 6.66 14.08 -12.72
C LYS A 128 5.12 14.03 -12.78
N THR A 129 4.56 12.82 -12.92
CA THR A 129 3.10 12.59 -12.96
C THR A 129 2.42 12.77 -11.61
N ARG A 130 3.10 12.45 -10.51
CA ARG A 130 2.58 12.53 -9.14
C ARG A 130 2.72 13.91 -8.50
N TYR A 131 3.64 14.74 -9.01
CA TYR A 131 3.90 16.07 -8.45
C TYR A 131 2.63 16.92 -8.33
N LYS A 132 1.70 16.80 -9.29
CA LYS A 132 0.41 17.51 -9.27
C LYS A 132 -0.45 17.22 -8.03
N TYR A 133 -0.29 16.04 -7.41
CA TYR A 133 -1.01 15.64 -6.21
C TYR A 133 -0.33 16.10 -4.92
N PHE A 134 0.99 16.26 -4.93
CA PHE A 134 1.79 16.50 -3.74
C PHE A 134 2.32 17.93 -3.62
N LYS A 135 2.23 18.73 -4.68
CA LYS A 135 2.80 20.09 -4.74
C LYS A 135 2.27 21.05 -3.67
N ASP A 136 1.04 20.84 -3.24
CA ASP A 136 0.39 21.69 -2.22
C ASP A 136 0.49 21.09 -0.80
N GLY A 137 1.25 20.01 -0.66
CA GLY A 137 1.51 19.29 0.58
C GLY A 137 0.84 17.91 0.61
N ILE A 138 1.40 17.06 1.42
CA ILE A 138 0.89 15.72 1.75
C ILE A 138 1.32 15.36 3.16
N GLN A 139 0.49 14.64 3.89
CA GLN A 139 0.86 14.11 5.20
C GLN A 139 1.47 12.72 5.05
N ILE A 140 2.58 12.48 5.73
CA ILE A 140 3.27 11.19 5.74
C ILE A 140 3.35 10.68 7.17
N LEU A 141 2.86 9.46 7.38
CA LEU A 141 3.08 8.73 8.62
C LEU A 141 4.11 7.64 8.36
N SER A 142 5.34 7.88 8.84
CA SER A 142 6.47 6.97 8.67
C SER A 142 6.53 5.92 9.76
N PHE A 143 7.28 4.86 9.52
CA PHE A 143 7.64 3.84 10.48
C PHE A 143 9.09 4.06 10.94
N ASP A 144 9.44 3.55 12.11
CA ASP A 144 10.81 3.54 12.64
C ASP A 144 11.74 2.58 11.88
N ALA A 145 11.15 1.56 11.24
CA ALA A 145 11.84 0.58 10.42
C ALA A 145 11.03 0.25 9.16
N ARG A 146 11.62 -0.50 8.23
CA ARG A 146 10.88 -1.01 7.07
C ARG A 146 9.81 -2.00 7.51
N ILE A 147 8.63 -1.92 6.91
CA ILE A 147 7.58 -2.90 7.15
C ILE A 147 8.05 -4.28 6.65
N CYS A 148 7.95 -5.26 7.52
CA CYS A 148 8.17 -6.66 7.17
C CYS A 148 6.82 -7.25 6.73
N TYR A 149 6.58 -7.28 5.43
CA TYR A 149 5.37 -7.86 4.85
C TYR A 149 5.41 -9.40 4.92
N HIS A 150 4.25 -10.01 4.82
CA HIS A 150 4.09 -11.45 4.64
C HIS A 150 3.86 -11.76 3.16
N ASN A 151 4.21 -12.96 2.71
CA ASN A 151 3.79 -13.49 1.41
C ASN A 151 2.68 -14.53 1.59
N LYS A 152 2.00 -14.91 0.49
CA LYS A 152 0.86 -15.81 0.51
C LYS A 152 1.17 -17.21 1.08
N GLU A 153 2.38 -17.70 0.84
CA GLU A 153 2.81 -19.05 1.24
C GLU A 153 3.23 -19.13 2.72
N HIS A 154 3.54 -18.01 3.33
CA HIS A 154 4.12 -17.93 4.66
C HIS A 154 3.47 -16.82 5.48
N MET A 155 2.16 -16.94 5.74
CA MET A 155 1.47 -16.02 6.66
C MET A 155 2.10 -15.97 8.05
N ASP A 156 2.83 -17.04 8.45
CA ASP A 156 3.54 -17.13 9.70
C ASP A 156 5.03 -16.73 9.60
N SER A 157 5.54 -16.47 8.39
CA SER A 157 6.93 -16.09 8.17
C SER A 157 7.03 -14.68 7.58
N VAL A 158 7.83 -13.87 8.26
CA VAL A 158 8.15 -12.51 7.83
C VAL A 158 9.08 -12.57 6.63
N VAL A 159 8.71 -11.95 5.51
CA VAL A 159 9.64 -11.68 4.42
C VAL A 159 10.72 -10.74 4.94
N LYS A 160 11.89 -11.29 5.25
CA LYS A 160 13.03 -10.50 5.72
C LYS A 160 13.43 -9.51 4.63
N GLY A 161 13.25 -8.22 4.93
CA GLY A 161 13.75 -7.11 4.14
C GLY A 161 12.89 -6.76 2.94
N SER A 162 11.79 -6.03 3.17
CA SER A 162 11.16 -5.29 2.07
C SER A 162 12.24 -4.52 1.30
N PRO A 163 12.33 -4.66 -0.03
CA PRO A 163 13.34 -3.99 -0.84
C PRO A 163 13.24 -2.46 -0.78
N PHE A 164 12.10 -1.94 -0.33
CA PHE A 164 11.81 -0.51 -0.23
C PHE A 164 11.18 -0.14 1.12
N ALA A 165 11.40 1.09 1.54
CA ALA A 165 10.70 1.67 2.67
C ALA A 165 9.30 2.12 2.22
N THR A 166 8.31 1.91 3.07
CA THR A 166 6.92 2.34 2.87
C THR A 166 6.48 3.26 4.01
N ALA A 167 5.49 4.09 3.73
CA ALA A 167 4.82 4.93 4.71
C ALA A 167 3.35 5.08 4.33
N TYR A 168 2.51 5.54 5.25
CA TYR A 168 1.19 6.02 4.89
C TYR A 168 1.29 7.39 4.23
N PHE A 169 0.63 7.54 3.10
CA PHE A 169 0.35 8.77 2.40
C PHE A 169 -1.10 9.16 2.69
N CYS A 170 -1.29 10.38 3.24
CA CYS A 170 -2.59 10.84 3.73
C CYS A 170 -2.96 12.20 3.12
#